data_500face5dbf8474fe5f68ee66324ba64
#
_entry.id   500face5dbf8474fe5f68ee66324ba64
#
_cell.length_a   1.000
_cell.length_b   1.000
_cell.length_c   1.000
_cell.angle_alpha   90.00
_cell.angle_beta   90.00
_cell.angle_gamma   90.00
#
_symmetry.space_group_name_H-M   'P 1'
#
loop_
_entity.id
_entity.type
_entity.pdbx_description
1 polymer ?
#
loop_
_entity_poly.entity_id
_entity_poly.type
_entity_poly.pdbx_seq_one_letter_code
_entity_poly.pdbx_strand_id
1 'polypeptide(L)'
;MSLFSLEATPIFIGVLGYILYFIFLKSNTFKVKCSILFTPKKSSFYWIQLTRVVAFLCMANLPIAYIQYLDIDFWTIDFTWTTTDTKYTLILAALLIPIGALNSKGKEHLAIYPQVRMLKWNPIEYLSNIFSWGIYLLGYEFLFRGILFLGLIPFVGLYPAI
;
A
#
# COMPACT_ATOMS: atom_id res chain seq x y z
N MET A 1 2.24 32.98 12.87
CA MET A 1 2.55 32.06 11.75
C MET A 1 2.12 30.68 12.21
N SER A 2 0.97 30.19 11.77
CA SER A 2 0.52 28.84 12.13
C SER A 2 1.50 27.83 11.52
N LEU A 3 2.17 27.05 12.36
CA LEU A 3 3.15 26.02 11.98
C LEU A 3 2.56 24.91 11.09
N PHE A 4 1.28 24.94 10.82
CA PHE A 4 0.58 23.99 9.98
C PHE A 4 -0.26 24.77 8.96
N SER A 5 0.33 24.98 7.78
CA SER A 5 -0.49 25.36 6.64
C SER A 5 -1.49 24.24 6.37
N LEU A 6 -2.71 24.60 5.96
CA LEU A 6 -3.77 23.63 5.61
C LEU A 6 -3.26 22.59 4.57
N GLU A 7 -2.32 23.01 3.73
CA GLU A 7 -1.66 22.21 2.68
C GLU A 7 -0.78 21.06 3.22
N ALA A 8 -0.19 21.22 4.42
CA ALA A 8 0.64 20.16 5.03
C ALA A 8 -0.19 19.08 5.75
N THR A 9 -1.46 19.36 6.03
CA THR A 9 -2.31 18.48 6.84
C THR A 9 -2.51 17.09 6.22
N PRO A 10 -2.69 16.92 4.90
CA PRO A 10 -2.78 15.59 4.26
C PRO A 10 -1.54 14.72 4.53
N ILE A 11 -0.35 15.32 4.57
CA ILE A 11 0.91 14.61 4.87
C ILE A 11 0.85 14.03 6.29
N PHE A 12 0.44 14.83 7.28
CA PHE A 12 0.33 14.37 8.67
C PHE A 12 -0.69 13.25 8.83
N ILE A 13 -1.84 13.36 8.17
CA ILE A 13 -2.87 12.32 8.20
C ILE A 13 -2.38 11.04 7.50
N GLY A 14 -1.65 11.17 6.39
CA GLY A 14 -1.02 10.02 5.72
C GLY A 14 -0.02 9.30 6.62
N VAL A 15 0.88 10.05 7.28
CA VAL A 15 1.85 9.50 8.24
C VAL A 15 1.12 8.86 9.43
N LEU A 16 0.09 9.51 9.98
CA LEU A 16 -0.73 8.95 11.06
C LEU A 16 -1.39 7.63 10.62
N GLY A 17 -1.97 7.58 9.43
CA GLY A 17 -2.55 6.37 8.86
C GLY A 17 -1.53 5.22 8.77
N TYR A 18 -0.31 5.51 8.32
CA TYR A 18 0.77 4.54 8.29
C TYR A 18 1.14 4.02 9.69
N ILE A 19 1.25 4.91 10.67
CA ILE A 19 1.53 4.55 12.07
C ILE A 19 0.41 3.67 12.63
N LEU A 20 -0.86 4.02 12.41
CA LEU A 20 -2.01 3.23 12.84
C LEU A 20 -1.99 1.82 12.23
N TYR A 21 -1.71 1.71 10.94
CA TYR A 21 -1.52 0.43 10.27
C TYR A 21 -0.41 -0.38 10.93
N PHE A 22 0.73 0.23 11.23
CA PHE A 22 1.87 -0.46 11.83
C PHE A 22 1.57 -0.95 13.25
N ILE A 23 0.85 -0.16 14.05
CA ILE A 23 0.37 -0.56 15.38
C ILE A 23 -0.58 -1.76 15.24
N PHE A 24 -1.51 -1.71 14.28
CA PHE A 24 -2.43 -2.82 14.02
C PHE A 24 -1.67 -4.09 13.61
N LEU A 25 -0.72 -3.99 12.70
CA LEU A 25 0.10 -5.11 12.22
C LEU A 25 0.84 -5.83 13.36
N LYS A 26 1.35 -5.06 14.33
CA LYS A 26 2.07 -5.60 15.50
C LYS A 26 1.15 -6.06 16.64
N SER A 27 -0.15 -5.84 16.54
CA SER A 27 -1.09 -6.18 17.61
C SER A 27 -1.33 -7.69 17.72
N ASN A 28 -0.82 -8.27 18.81
CA ASN A 28 -1.07 -9.67 19.14
C ASN A 28 -2.54 -9.96 19.44
N THR A 29 -3.28 -9.00 20.00
CA THR A 29 -4.69 -9.15 20.35
C THR A 29 -5.55 -9.46 19.13
N PHE A 30 -5.37 -8.70 18.05
CA PHE A 30 -6.11 -8.94 16.80
C PHE A 30 -5.69 -10.23 16.10
N LYS A 31 -4.40 -10.55 16.14
CA LYS A 31 -3.88 -11.81 15.61
C LYS A 31 -4.46 -13.02 16.33
N VAL A 32 -4.55 -12.97 17.66
CA VAL A 32 -5.15 -14.04 18.48
C VAL A 32 -6.65 -14.15 18.18
N LYS A 33 -7.40 -13.04 18.10
CA LYS A 33 -8.82 -13.08 17.73
C LYS A 33 -9.02 -13.72 16.36
N CYS A 34 -8.17 -13.41 15.38
CA CYS A 34 -8.22 -14.02 14.05
C CYS A 34 -7.98 -15.55 14.13
N SER A 35 -7.07 -16.00 15.01
CA SER A 35 -6.77 -17.43 15.19
C SER A 35 -7.92 -18.20 15.88
N ILE A 36 -8.75 -17.52 16.66
CA ILE A 36 -9.94 -18.12 17.31
C ILE A 36 -11.09 -18.24 16.31
N LEU A 37 -11.25 -17.24 15.43
CA LEU A 37 -12.36 -17.22 14.45
C LEU A 37 -12.16 -18.20 13.28
N PHE A 38 -10.93 -18.52 12.96
CA PHE A 38 -10.57 -19.35 11.80
C PHE A 38 -9.77 -20.58 12.23
N THR A 39 -9.87 -21.64 11.43
CA THR A 39 -9.07 -22.85 11.66
C THR A 39 -7.57 -22.52 11.67
N PRO A 40 -6.75 -23.19 12.48
CA PRO A 40 -5.30 -22.89 12.58
C PRO A 40 -4.56 -22.87 11.25
N LYS A 41 -4.99 -23.72 10.30
CA LYS A 41 -4.40 -23.78 8.93
C LYS A 41 -4.71 -22.55 8.08
N LYS A 42 -5.83 -21.87 8.33
CA LYS A 42 -6.30 -20.72 7.55
C LYS A 42 -6.16 -19.39 8.29
N SER A 43 -5.89 -19.40 9.60
CA SER A 43 -5.82 -18.19 10.42
C SER A 43 -4.72 -17.22 9.93
N SER A 44 -3.56 -17.74 9.55
CA SER A 44 -2.47 -16.92 9.01
C SER A 44 -2.84 -16.29 7.66
N PHE A 45 -3.56 -17.03 6.80
CA PHE A 45 -4.07 -16.50 5.53
C PHE A 45 -5.03 -15.35 5.77
N TYR A 46 -6.07 -15.54 6.57
CA TYR A 46 -7.06 -14.49 6.85
C TYR A 46 -6.47 -13.30 7.60
N TRP A 47 -5.50 -13.53 8.49
CA TRP A 47 -4.76 -12.45 9.13
C TRP A 47 -4.03 -11.57 8.12
N ILE A 48 -3.32 -12.16 7.15
CA ILE A 48 -2.62 -11.42 6.10
C ILE A 48 -3.61 -10.66 5.21
N GLN A 49 -4.75 -11.27 4.84
CA GLN A 49 -5.80 -10.58 4.08
C GLN A 49 -6.32 -9.36 4.85
N LEU A 50 -6.63 -9.54 6.14
CA LEU A 50 -7.12 -8.47 7.01
C LEU A 50 -6.11 -7.33 7.13
N THR A 51 -4.83 -7.64 7.33
CA THR A 51 -3.78 -6.60 7.43
C THR A 51 -3.64 -5.79 6.16
N ARG A 52 -3.83 -6.39 4.99
CA ARG A 52 -3.78 -5.68 3.70
C ARG A 52 -4.97 -4.75 3.51
N VAL A 53 -6.16 -5.19 3.89
CA VAL A 53 -7.37 -4.34 3.86
C VAL A 53 -7.23 -3.18 4.82
N VAL A 54 -6.77 -3.42 6.06
CA VAL A 54 -6.51 -2.37 7.05
C VAL A 54 -5.45 -1.40 6.56
N ALA A 55 -4.40 -1.90 5.89
CA ALA A 55 -3.39 -1.04 5.27
C ALA A 55 -4.01 -0.06 4.28
N PHE A 56 -4.85 -0.55 3.36
CA PHE A 56 -5.55 0.30 2.39
C PHE A 56 -6.45 1.34 3.08
N LEU A 57 -7.23 0.91 4.08
CA LEU A 57 -8.09 1.82 4.82
C LEU A 57 -7.31 2.93 5.54
N CYS A 58 -6.17 2.59 6.14
CA CYS A 58 -5.33 3.55 6.85
C CYS A 58 -4.50 4.44 5.93
N MET A 59 -3.96 3.88 4.84
CA MET A 59 -3.02 4.58 3.96
C MET A 59 -3.71 5.36 2.83
N ALA A 60 -4.87 4.94 2.38
CA ALA A 60 -5.61 5.60 1.30
C ALA A 60 -6.94 6.20 1.79
N ASN A 61 -7.86 5.38 2.30
CA ASN A 61 -9.21 5.87 2.62
C ASN A 61 -9.22 6.95 3.70
N LEU A 62 -8.44 6.79 4.76
CA LEU A 62 -8.39 7.77 5.85
C LEU A 62 -7.90 9.15 5.35
N PRO A 63 -6.78 9.26 4.62
CA PRO A 63 -6.35 10.54 4.05
C PRO A 63 -7.34 11.10 3.02
N ILE A 64 -7.91 10.27 2.14
CA ILE A 64 -8.90 10.70 1.15
C ILE A 64 -10.13 11.30 1.84
N ALA A 65 -10.69 10.58 2.81
CA ALA A 65 -11.85 11.06 3.56
C ALA A 65 -11.57 12.40 4.27
N TYR A 66 -10.35 12.56 4.79
CA TYR A 66 -9.95 13.80 5.43
C TYR A 66 -9.79 14.97 4.46
N ILE A 67 -9.16 14.73 3.30
CA ILE A 67 -9.01 15.71 2.22
C ILE A 67 -10.39 16.18 1.75
N GLN A 68 -11.32 15.24 1.54
CA GLN A 68 -12.71 15.53 1.14
C GLN A 68 -13.47 16.29 2.23
N TYR A 69 -13.30 15.91 3.49
CA TYR A 69 -13.96 16.59 4.61
C TYR A 69 -13.55 18.05 4.76
N LEU A 70 -12.30 18.37 4.46
CA LEU A 70 -11.78 19.75 4.54
C LEU A 70 -11.94 20.55 3.24
N ASP A 71 -12.53 19.94 2.20
CA ASP A 71 -12.68 20.53 0.87
C ASP A 71 -11.34 21.08 0.32
N ILE A 72 -10.25 20.32 0.60
CA ILE A 72 -8.91 20.67 0.12
C ILE A 72 -8.80 20.23 -1.32
N ASP A 73 -8.52 21.18 -2.21
CA ASP A 73 -8.17 20.87 -3.61
C ASP A 73 -6.73 20.32 -3.69
N PHE A 74 -6.61 19.05 -3.28
CA PHE A 74 -5.34 18.32 -3.28
C PHE A 74 -5.03 17.72 -4.65
N TRP A 75 -6.04 17.56 -5.50
CA TRP A 75 -5.97 16.83 -6.75
C TRP A 75 -5.60 17.75 -7.93
N THR A 76 -4.40 18.30 -7.92
CA THR A 76 -3.83 19.01 -9.08
C THR A 76 -3.16 18.06 -10.07
N ILE A 77 -3.27 16.74 -9.84
CA ILE A 77 -2.61 15.74 -10.69
C ILE A 77 -3.51 15.47 -11.89
N ASP A 78 -3.03 15.90 -13.04
CA ASP A 78 -3.63 15.51 -14.30
C ASP A 78 -3.26 14.04 -14.60
N PHE A 79 -4.23 13.12 -14.40
CA PHE A 79 -4.08 11.71 -14.72
C PHE A 79 -4.30 11.43 -16.21
N THR A 80 -3.95 12.32 -17.09
CA THR A 80 -3.99 12.05 -18.53
C THR A 80 -2.92 11.03 -18.90
N TRP A 81 -3.39 9.80 -19.18
CA TRP A 81 -2.54 8.73 -19.65
C TRP A 81 -2.24 8.91 -21.14
N THR A 82 -0.99 9.14 -21.47
CA THR A 82 -0.55 9.35 -22.85
C THR A 82 -0.01 8.07 -23.49
N THR A 83 0.08 8.04 -24.82
CA THR A 83 0.76 6.97 -25.56
C THR A 83 2.25 6.86 -25.19
N THR A 84 2.86 7.99 -24.81
CA THR A 84 4.24 8.06 -24.32
C THR A 84 4.37 7.31 -23.00
N ASP A 85 3.44 7.50 -22.04
CA ASP A 85 3.42 6.80 -20.76
C ASP A 85 3.27 5.29 -20.95
N THR A 86 2.41 4.87 -21.89
CA THR A 86 2.25 3.47 -22.26
C THR A 86 3.58 2.86 -22.74
N LYS A 87 4.31 3.57 -23.63
CA LYS A 87 5.59 3.08 -24.15
C LYS A 87 6.62 2.92 -23.04
N TYR A 88 6.80 3.94 -22.20
CA TYR A 88 7.74 3.85 -21.08
C TYR A 88 7.35 2.78 -20.06
N THR A 89 6.08 2.62 -19.76
CA THR A 89 5.58 1.55 -18.87
C THR A 89 5.90 0.17 -19.44
N LEU A 90 5.68 -0.06 -20.73
CA LEU A 90 6.00 -1.32 -21.38
C LEU A 90 7.49 -1.61 -21.40
N ILE A 91 8.33 -0.60 -21.68
CA ILE A 91 9.81 -0.75 -21.64
C ILE A 91 10.26 -1.11 -20.23
N LEU A 92 9.79 -0.39 -19.21
CA LEU A 92 10.12 -0.66 -17.81
C LEU A 92 9.62 -2.05 -17.38
N ALA A 93 8.41 -2.44 -17.76
CA ALA A 93 7.89 -3.77 -17.47
C ALA A 93 8.75 -4.88 -18.14
N ALA A 94 9.12 -4.69 -19.40
CA ALA A 94 9.98 -5.64 -20.13
C ALA A 94 11.38 -5.78 -19.49
N LEU A 95 11.90 -4.76 -18.85
CA LEU A 95 13.17 -4.80 -18.13
C LEU A 95 13.01 -5.38 -16.71
N LEU A 96 12.03 -4.90 -15.95
CA LEU A 96 11.90 -5.23 -14.53
C LEU A 96 11.32 -6.62 -14.27
N ILE A 97 10.39 -7.10 -15.14
CA ILE A 97 9.79 -8.43 -14.97
C ILE A 97 10.84 -9.55 -15.04
N PRO A 98 11.75 -9.61 -16.04
CA PRO A 98 12.80 -10.61 -16.08
C PRO A 98 13.77 -10.51 -14.89
N ILE A 99 14.16 -9.29 -14.50
CA ILE A 99 15.05 -9.07 -13.35
C ILE A 99 14.39 -9.58 -12.07
N GLY A 100 13.10 -9.24 -11.85
CA GLY A 100 12.33 -9.73 -10.73
C GLY A 100 12.19 -11.26 -10.73
N ALA A 101 11.94 -11.86 -11.88
CA ALA A 101 11.84 -13.32 -12.03
C ALA A 101 13.16 -14.03 -11.74
N LEU A 102 14.30 -13.46 -12.12
CA LEU A 102 15.63 -14.00 -11.80
C LEU A 102 15.92 -13.88 -10.31
N ASN A 103 15.67 -12.73 -9.71
CA ASN A 103 15.90 -12.50 -8.29
C ASN A 103 14.96 -13.33 -7.40
N SER A 104 13.73 -13.65 -7.85
CA SER A 104 12.77 -14.44 -7.08
C SER A 104 13.24 -15.85 -6.74
N LYS A 105 14.24 -16.38 -7.45
CA LYS A 105 14.84 -17.71 -7.20
C LYS A 105 15.86 -17.71 -6.05
N GLY A 106 16.25 -16.56 -5.52
CA GLY A 106 17.18 -16.45 -4.39
C GLY A 106 16.63 -17.10 -3.12
N LYS A 107 17.47 -17.85 -2.38
CA LYS A 107 17.06 -18.50 -1.12
C LYS A 107 16.50 -17.53 -0.10
N GLU A 108 17.02 -16.31 -0.05
CA GLU A 108 16.55 -15.24 0.85
C GLU A 108 15.15 -14.77 0.49
N HIS A 109 14.86 -14.59 -0.81
CA HIS A 109 13.52 -14.25 -1.28
C HIS A 109 12.52 -15.37 -1.03
N LEU A 110 12.91 -16.63 -1.23
CA LEU A 110 12.06 -17.79 -0.93
C LEU A 110 11.82 -17.98 0.57
N ALA A 111 12.67 -17.45 1.45
CA ALA A 111 12.43 -17.44 2.89
C ALA A 111 11.35 -16.44 3.30
N ILE A 112 11.22 -15.32 2.59
CA ILE A 112 10.28 -14.23 2.90
C ILE A 112 8.98 -14.40 2.10
N TYR A 113 9.07 -14.80 0.83
CA TYR A 113 7.92 -14.96 -0.06
C TYR A 113 7.71 -16.41 -0.47
N PRO A 114 6.47 -16.85 -0.68
CA PRO A 114 5.23 -16.08 -0.46
C PRO A 114 4.92 -15.94 1.05
N GLN A 115 4.36 -14.80 1.43
CA GLN A 115 3.93 -14.52 2.82
C GLN A 115 2.88 -15.54 3.31
N VAL A 116 2.10 -16.07 2.37
CA VAL A 116 1.11 -17.12 2.63
C VAL A 116 1.60 -18.43 2.02
N ARG A 117 1.86 -19.42 2.87
CA ARG A 117 2.31 -20.75 2.46
C ARG A 117 1.18 -21.76 2.70
N MET A 118 0.40 -22.03 1.66
CA MET A 118 -0.65 -23.06 1.70
C MET A 118 -0.27 -24.23 0.80
N LEU A 119 -0.47 -25.45 1.31
CA LEU A 119 -0.17 -26.68 0.52
C LEU A 119 -1.10 -26.85 -0.67
N LYS A 120 -2.36 -26.41 -0.53
CA LYS A 120 -3.35 -26.44 -1.60
C LYS A 120 -4.12 -25.12 -1.58
N TRP A 121 -4.24 -24.51 -2.75
CA TRP A 121 -4.99 -23.29 -2.96
C TRP A 121 -6.35 -23.60 -3.59
N ASN A 122 -7.42 -23.07 -3.00
CA ASN A 122 -8.71 -22.98 -3.64
C ASN A 122 -8.70 -21.78 -4.61
N PRO A 123 -9.38 -21.81 -5.77
CA PRO A 123 -9.47 -20.67 -6.70
C PRO A 123 -9.92 -19.36 -6.02
N ILE A 124 -10.86 -19.43 -5.07
CA ILE A 124 -11.34 -18.26 -4.33
C ILE A 124 -10.23 -17.69 -3.43
N GLU A 125 -9.47 -18.53 -2.75
CA GLU A 125 -8.33 -18.12 -1.92
C GLU A 125 -7.24 -17.48 -2.76
N TYR A 126 -6.98 -18.02 -3.95
CA TYR A 126 -6.02 -17.46 -4.90
C TYR A 126 -6.44 -16.07 -5.39
N LEU A 127 -7.68 -15.93 -5.87
CA LEU A 127 -8.24 -14.64 -6.30
C LEU A 127 -8.26 -13.61 -5.16
N SER A 128 -8.70 -14.02 -3.97
CA SER A 128 -8.69 -13.17 -2.77
C SER A 128 -7.28 -12.68 -2.43
N ASN A 129 -6.27 -13.55 -2.56
CA ASN A 129 -4.88 -13.16 -2.32
C ASN A 129 -4.38 -12.13 -3.34
N ILE A 130 -4.67 -12.31 -4.63
CA ILE A 130 -4.33 -11.33 -5.68
C ILE A 130 -5.02 -10.00 -5.42
N PHE A 131 -6.33 -10.04 -5.15
CA PHE A 131 -7.12 -8.84 -4.93
C PHE A 131 -6.65 -8.06 -3.70
N SER A 132 -6.41 -8.73 -2.57
CA SER A 132 -5.89 -8.07 -1.37
C SER A 132 -4.49 -7.49 -1.56
N TRP A 133 -3.64 -8.14 -2.35
CA TRP A 133 -2.34 -7.58 -2.74
C TRP A 133 -2.51 -6.31 -3.57
N GLY A 134 -3.40 -6.33 -4.56
CA GLY A 134 -3.70 -5.15 -5.38
C GLY A 134 -4.19 -3.97 -4.54
N ILE A 135 -5.15 -4.21 -3.64
CA ILE A 135 -5.65 -3.17 -2.71
C ILE A 135 -4.54 -2.64 -1.81
N TYR A 136 -3.70 -3.52 -1.24
CA TYR A 136 -2.56 -3.10 -0.42
C TYR A 136 -1.59 -2.20 -1.20
N LEU A 137 -1.23 -2.61 -2.42
CA LEU A 137 -0.33 -1.84 -3.27
C LEU A 137 -0.92 -0.48 -3.65
N LEU A 138 -2.22 -0.43 -3.98
CA LEU A 138 -2.90 0.84 -4.25
C LEU A 138 -2.82 1.79 -3.05
N GLY A 139 -3.08 1.29 -1.84
CA GLY A 139 -2.95 2.09 -0.62
C GLY A 139 -1.52 2.59 -0.38
N TYR A 140 -0.55 1.72 -0.60
CA TYR A 140 0.87 2.03 -0.47
C TYR A 140 1.32 3.11 -1.48
N GLU A 141 1.01 2.91 -2.76
CA GLU A 141 1.36 3.87 -3.81
C GLU A 141 0.67 5.22 -3.60
N PHE A 142 -0.59 5.21 -3.20
CA PHE A 142 -1.33 6.43 -2.90
C PHE A 142 -0.68 7.21 -1.75
N LEU A 143 -0.30 6.53 -0.67
CA LEU A 143 0.37 7.18 0.46
C LEU A 143 1.73 7.73 0.05
N PHE A 144 2.61 6.87 -0.49
CA PHE A 144 4.00 7.25 -0.70
C PHE A 144 4.19 8.16 -1.91
N ARG A 145 3.55 7.86 -3.04
CA ARG A 145 3.68 8.67 -4.26
C ARG A 145 2.65 9.78 -4.35
N GLY A 146 1.43 9.53 -3.92
CA GLY A 146 0.39 10.56 -3.91
C GLY A 146 0.62 11.58 -2.81
N ILE A 147 0.45 11.17 -1.56
CA ILE A 147 0.42 12.11 -0.43
C ILE A 147 1.82 12.58 -0.04
N LEU A 148 2.75 11.64 0.22
CA LEU A 148 4.05 12.03 0.74
C LEU A 148 4.92 12.67 -0.33
N PHE A 149 5.10 12.02 -1.46
CA PHE A 149 5.97 12.56 -2.51
C PHE A 149 5.43 13.87 -3.08
N LEU A 150 4.20 13.85 -3.62
CA LEU A 150 3.63 15.05 -4.25
C LEU A 150 3.32 16.14 -3.24
N GLY A 151 2.85 15.75 -2.04
CA GLY A 151 2.56 16.70 -0.97
C GLY A 151 3.80 17.38 -0.40
N LEU A 152 4.99 16.77 -0.47
CA LEU A 152 6.25 17.37 0.00
C LEU A 152 6.90 18.30 -1.03
N ILE A 153 6.65 18.12 -2.32
CA ILE A 153 7.26 18.95 -3.38
C ILE A 153 7.12 20.47 -3.12
N PRO A 154 5.94 21.00 -2.74
CA PRO A 154 5.81 22.44 -2.47
C PRO A 154 6.67 22.96 -1.33
N PHE A 155 7.04 22.08 -0.38
CA PHE A 155 7.79 22.49 0.82
C PHE A 155 9.30 22.34 0.68
N VAL A 156 9.76 21.28 0.00
CA VAL A 156 11.18 20.92 -0.05
C VAL A 156 11.75 20.91 -1.48
N GLY A 157 10.92 21.08 -2.48
CA GLY A 157 11.30 20.95 -3.88
C GLY A 157 11.37 19.49 -4.34
N LEU A 158 11.58 19.30 -5.65
CA LEU A 158 11.53 17.96 -6.28
C LEU A 158 12.65 17.04 -5.79
N TYR A 159 13.89 17.54 -5.75
CA TYR A 159 15.06 16.70 -5.46
C TYR A 159 15.08 16.09 -4.06
N PRO A 160 14.77 16.82 -2.96
CA PRO A 160 14.70 16.21 -1.64
C PRO A 160 13.45 15.32 -1.42
N ALA A 161 12.43 15.40 -2.28
CA ALA A 161 11.23 14.58 -2.17
C ALA A 161 11.39 13.19 -2.82
N ILE A 162 12.41 12.99 -3.68
CA ILE A 162 12.76 11.70 -4.29
C ILE A 162 13.58 10.86 -3.31
#